data_ef80909da8c92fdaf54e00421be4e0c3
#
_entry.id   ef80909da8c92fdaf54e00421be4e0c3
#
_cell.length_a   1.000
_cell.length_b   1.000
_cell.length_c   1.000
_cell.angle_alpha   90.00
_cell.angle_beta   90.00
_cell.angle_gamma   90.00
#
_symmetry.space_group_name_H-M   'P 1'
#
loop_
_entity.id
_entity.type
_entity.pdbx_description
1 polymer ?
#
loop_
_entity_poly.entity_id
_entity_poly.type
_entity_poly.pdbx_seq_one_letter_code
_entity_poly.pdbx_strand_id
1 'polypeptide(L)'
;MAAPEQKMRVVFMGTPDFAATVLRHVAAWPGCEVVAAYCQPDRPAGRGHKLQPPAVKVLAQELGIPVFQPLNFKDDADRAALAGLRPDALVVAA
;
A
#
# COMPACT_ATOMS: atom_id res chain seq x y z
N MET A 1 30.01 7.39 -15.31
CA MET A 1 28.62 6.96 -15.30
C MET A 1 28.25 6.47 -13.93
N ALA A 2 27.19 6.98 -13.39
CA ALA A 2 26.74 6.55 -12.07
C ALA A 2 26.19 5.13 -12.16
N ALA A 3 26.49 4.31 -11.17
CA ALA A 3 25.84 3.01 -11.04
C ALA A 3 24.34 3.24 -10.84
N PRO A 4 23.49 2.29 -11.32
CA PRO A 4 22.06 2.42 -11.04
C PRO A 4 21.85 2.45 -9.54
N GLU A 5 21.20 3.49 -9.07
CA GLU A 5 20.88 3.60 -7.67
C GLU A 5 19.82 2.59 -7.31
N GLN A 6 20.07 1.87 -6.23
CA GLN A 6 19.03 0.99 -5.70
C GLN A 6 17.97 1.85 -5.05
N LYS A 7 16.73 1.67 -5.50
CA LYS A 7 15.61 2.35 -4.88
C LYS A 7 15.29 1.69 -3.54
N MET A 8 14.88 2.51 -2.59
CA MET A 8 14.37 2.01 -1.33
C MET A 8 13.07 1.27 -1.59
N ARG A 9 12.98 0.04 -1.12
CA ARG A 9 11.75 -0.74 -1.23
C ARG A 9 10.82 -0.35 -0.10
N VAL A 10 9.67 0.19 -0.45
CA VAL A 10 8.71 0.74 0.51
C VAL A 10 7.43 -0.08 0.46
N VAL A 11 6.95 -0.45 1.64
CA VAL A 11 5.59 -0.97 1.79
C VAL A 11 4.76 0.16 2.40
N PHE A 12 3.67 0.50 1.72
CA PHE A 12 2.78 1.56 2.16
C PHE A 12 1.59 0.95 2.90
N MET A 13 1.20 1.55 4.01
CA MET A 13 0.04 1.12 4.78
C MET A 13 -0.82 2.32 5.10
N GLY A 14 -2.08 2.30 4.68
CA GLY A 14 -3.00 3.37 4.99
C GLY A 14 -4.37 3.11 4.40
N THR A 15 -5.39 3.68 5.03
CA THR A 15 -6.78 3.50 4.64
C THR A 15 -7.52 4.81 4.45
N PRO A 16 -7.36 5.83 5.33
CA PRO A 16 -8.08 7.08 5.19
C PRO A 16 -7.82 7.75 3.84
N ASP A 17 -8.74 8.58 3.39
CA ASP A 17 -8.64 9.23 2.09
C ASP A 17 -7.33 10.00 1.90
N PHE A 18 -6.87 10.68 2.97
CA PHE A 18 -5.60 11.41 2.85
C PHE A 18 -4.41 10.48 2.60
N ALA A 19 -4.53 9.20 2.97
CA ALA A 19 -3.46 8.24 2.73
C ALA A 19 -3.20 8.05 1.24
N ALA A 20 -4.22 8.16 0.40
CA ALA A 20 -4.03 8.08 -1.04
C ALA A 20 -3.15 9.22 -1.54
N THR A 21 -3.31 10.44 -0.99
CA THR A 21 -2.47 11.57 -1.35
C THR A 21 -1.01 11.28 -0.96
N VAL A 22 -0.79 10.72 0.23
CA VAL A 22 0.55 10.35 0.67
C VAL A 22 1.16 9.30 -0.25
N LEU A 23 0.38 8.26 -0.60
CA LEU A 23 0.85 7.22 -1.51
C LEU A 23 1.26 7.81 -2.85
N ARG A 24 0.47 8.73 -3.39
CA ARG A 24 0.78 9.37 -4.68
C ARG A 24 2.14 10.04 -4.64
N HIS A 25 2.44 10.75 -3.57
CA HIS A 25 3.72 11.43 -3.43
C HIS A 25 4.88 10.45 -3.25
N VAL A 26 4.70 9.43 -2.42
CA VAL A 26 5.74 8.43 -2.20
C VAL A 26 6.02 7.64 -3.48
N ALA A 27 4.98 7.27 -4.21
CA ALA A 27 5.14 6.52 -5.46
C ALA A 27 5.83 7.34 -6.54
N ALA A 28 5.69 8.66 -6.50
CA ALA A 28 6.33 9.55 -7.47
C ALA A 28 7.78 9.90 -7.09
N TRP A 29 8.21 9.54 -5.89
CA TRP A 29 9.54 9.86 -5.42
C TRP A 29 10.58 8.96 -6.09
N PRO A 30 11.57 9.53 -6.81
CA PRO A 30 12.51 8.74 -7.59
C PRO A 30 13.35 7.74 -6.79
N GLY A 31 13.58 8.04 -5.51
CA GLY A 31 14.37 7.17 -4.63
C GLY A 31 13.60 6.02 -4.01
N CYS A 32 12.29 5.93 -4.27
CA CYS A 32 11.43 4.93 -3.66
C CYS A 32 10.78 4.05 -4.71
N GLU A 33 10.66 2.77 -4.40
CA GLU A 33 9.83 1.84 -5.14
C GLU A 33 8.78 1.30 -4.18
N VAL A 34 7.50 1.62 -4.41
CA VAL A 34 6.43 1.09 -3.59
C VAL A 34 6.13 -0.32 -4.08
N VAL A 35 6.52 -1.31 -3.30
CA VAL A 35 6.39 -2.71 -3.71
C VAL A 35 5.05 -3.32 -3.33
N ALA A 36 4.33 -2.71 -2.42
CA ALA A 36 3.00 -3.14 -2.03
C ALA A 36 2.28 -2.04 -1.27
N ALA A 37 0.96 -2.06 -1.32
CA ALA A 37 0.11 -1.17 -0.52
C ALA A 37 -0.85 -2.01 0.31
N TYR A 38 -0.87 -1.75 1.60
CA TYR A 38 -1.76 -2.40 2.55
C TYR A 38 -2.84 -1.42 2.97
N CYS A 39 -4.09 -1.87 2.96
CA CYS A 39 -5.21 -1.07 3.42
C CYS A 39 -6.26 -1.99 4.04
N GLN A 40 -7.28 -1.39 4.64
CA GLN A 40 -8.38 -2.14 5.21
C GLN A 40 -9.20 -2.81 4.10
N PRO A 41 -9.89 -3.92 4.43
CA PRO A 41 -10.81 -4.53 3.49
C PRO A 41 -11.88 -3.54 3.02
N ASP A 42 -12.43 -3.79 1.83
CA ASP A 42 -13.54 -3.00 1.32
C ASP A 42 -14.69 -3.02 2.32
N ARG A 43 -15.35 -1.89 2.48
CA ARG A 43 -16.43 -1.75 3.45
C ARG A 43 -17.71 -1.30 2.78
N PRO A 44 -18.87 -1.69 3.33
CA PRO A 44 -20.14 -1.15 2.86
C PRO A 44 -20.16 0.36 3.06
N ALA A 45 -20.58 1.09 2.04
CA ALA A 45 -20.67 2.53 2.11
C ALA A 45 -21.91 3.01 1.36
N GLY A 46 -22.51 4.07 1.87
CA GLY A 46 -23.65 4.69 1.24
C GLY A 46 -24.93 3.85 1.33
N ARG A 47 -25.93 4.27 0.58
CA ARG A 47 -27.19 3.56 0.51
C ARG A 47 -27.03 2.27 -0.27
N GLY A 48 -27.68 1.21 0.19
CA GLY A 48 -27.62 -0.10 -0.44
C GLY A 48 -26.42 -0.93 0.02
N HIS A 49 -25.56 -0.39 0.87
CA HIS A 49 -24.45 -1.11 1.47
C HIS A 49 -23.54 -1.79 0.46
N LYS A 50 -23.31 -1.16 -0.68
CA LYS A 50 -22.36 -1.67 -1.65
C LYS A 50 -20.94 -1.56 -1.09
N LEU A 51 -20.16 -2.61 -1.32
CA LEU A 51 -18.76 -2.59 -0.91
C LEU A 51 -18.00 -1.56 -1.75
N GLN A 52 -17.26 -0.71 -1.07
CA GLN A 52 -16.42 0.27 -1.74
C GLN A 52 -14.98 0.10 -1.31
N PRO A 53 -14.04 0.14 -2.26
CA PRO A 53 -12.63 0.05 -1.93
C PRO A 53 -12.14 1.34 -1.30
N PRO A 54 -11.17 1.27 -0.39
CA PRO A 54 -10.47 2.45 0.09
C PRO A 54 -9.79 3.20 -1.07
N ALA A 55 -9.64 4.51 -0.94
CA ALA A 55 -8.99 5.32 -1.97
C ALA A 55 -7.56 4.84 -2.25
N VAL A 56 -6.85 4.36 -1.24
CA VAL A 56 -5.50 3.79 -1.39
C VAL A 56 -5.52 2.60 -2.35
N LYS A 57 -6.52 1.72 -2.23
CA LYS A 57 -6.62 0.57 -3.13
C LYS A 57 -6.82 1.01 -4.57
N VAL A 58 -7.73 1.95 -4.80
CA VAL A 58 -8.01 2.44 -6.15
C VAL A 58 -6.75 3.03 -6.78
N LEU A 59 -6.06 3.90 -6.04
CA LEU A 59 -4.84 4.52 -6.53
C LEU A 59 -3.73 3.49 -6.78
N ALA A 60 -3.54 2.57 -5.85
CA ALA A 60 -2.51 1.54 -6.01
C ALA A 60 -2.74 0.71 -7.26
N GLN A 61 -4.00 0.34 -7.52
CA GLN A 61 -4.34 -0.40 -8.74
C GLN A 61 -4.04 0.41 -10.00
N GLU A 62 -4.32 1.70 -9.99
CA GLU A 62 -3.99 2.58 -11.11
C GLU A 62 -2.49 2.65 -11.36
N LEU A 63 -1.71 2.61 -10.28
CA LEU A 63 -0.25 2.69 -10.35
C LEU A 63 0.41 1.33 -10.59
N GLY A 64 -0.37 0.26 -10.66
CA GLY A 64 0.18 -1.09 -10.83
C GLY A 64 0.85 -1.65 -9.58
N ILE A 65 0.51 -1.14 -8.41
CA ILE A 65 1.08 -1.58 -7.14
C ILE A 65 0.22 -2.70 -6.56
N PRO A 66 0.82 -3.84 -6.17
CA PRO A 66 0.04 -4.92 -5.53
C PRO A 66 -0.64 -4.43 -4.25
N VAL A 67 -1.90 -4.83 -4.06
CA VAL A 67 -2.71 -4.43 -2.91
C VAL A 67 -2.97 -5.63 -2.02
N PHE A 68 -2.80 -5.45 -0.71
CA PHE A 68 -3.09 -6.44 0.30
C PHE A 68 -4.09 -5.86 1.30
N GLN A 69 -5.09 -6.65 1.64
CA GLN A 69 -6.16 -6.21 2.54
C GLN A 69 -6.39 -7.24 3.65
N PRO A 70 -5.36 -7.55 4.46
CA PRO A 70 -5.55 -8.50 5.55
C PRO A 70 -6.46 -7.91 6.62
N LEU A 71 -7.23 -8.77 7.29
CA LEU A 71 -8.05 -8.34 8.42
C LEU A 71 -7.17 -7.85 9.57
N ASN A 72 -6.05 -8.52 9.77
CA ASN A 72 -5.06 -8.19 10.79
C ASN A 72 -3.77 -8.93 10.47
N PHE A 73 -2.73 -8.72 11.27
CA PHE A 73 -1.46 -9.42 11.09
C PHE A 73 -1.26 -10.57 12.08
N LYS A 74 -2.35 -11.15 12.57
CA LYS A 74 -2.26 -12.31 13.45
C LYS A 74 -2.00 -13.60 12.69
N ASP A 75 -2.34 -13.62 11.40
CA ASP A 75 -2.10 -14.78 10.55
C ASP A 75 -0.63 -14.82 10.14
N ASP A 76 0.01 -15.97 10.35
CA ASP A 76 1.41 -16.14 9.98
C ASP A 76 1.65 -15.96 8.48
N ALA A 77 0.67 -16.32 7.65
CA ALA A 77 0.78 -16.14 6.21
C ALA A 77 0.87 -14.68 5.82
N ASP A 78 0.09 -13.81 6.49
CA ASP A 78 0.14 -12.37 6.20
C ASP A 78 1.49 -11.77 6.61
N ARG A 79 2.01 -12.19 7.77
CA ARG A 79 3.32 -11.72 8.22
C ARG A 79 4.44 -12.22 7.32
N ALA A 80 4.35 -13.47 6.87
CA ALA A 80 5.34 -14.04 5.96
C ALA A 80 5.31 -13.34 4.59
N ALA A 81 4.12 -13.00 4.10
CA ALA A 81 3.99 -12.27 2.84
C ALA A 81 4.66 -10.89 2.93
N LEU A 82 4.45 -10.18 4.05
CA LEU A 82 5.10 -8.90 4.26
C LEU A 82 6.61 -9.04 4.31
N ALA A 83 7.12 -10.00 5.07
CA ALA A 83 8.56 -10.24 5.16
C ALA A 83 9.16 -10.61 3.80
N GLY A 84 8.41 -11.38 3.00
CA GLY A 84 8.85 -11.80 1.68
C GLY A 84 9.00 -10.64 0.69
N LEU A 85 8.35 -9.52 0.93
CA LEU A 85 8.49 -8.33 0.10
C LEU A 85 9.83 -7.62 0.32
N ARG A 86 10.53 -7.96 1.39
CA ARG A 86 11.84 -7.37 1.76
C ARG A 86 11.77 -5.84 1.77
N PRO A 87 10.88 -5.25 2.56
CA PRO A 87 10.81 -3.80 2.61
C PRO A 87 12.02 -3.21 3.32
N ASP A 88 12.52 -2.09 2.80
CA ASP A 88 13.53 -1.30 3.47
C ASP A 88 12.87 -0.35 4.46
N ALA A 89 11.64 0.05 4.19
CA ALA A 89 10.88 0.95 5.05
C ALA A 89 9.40 0.69 4.92
N LEU A 90 8.68 0.97 6.00
CA LEU A 90 7.23 0.98 6.02
C LEU A 90 6.78 2.43 6.18
N VAL A 91 5.88 2.87 5.30
CA VAL A 91 5.27 4.19 5.42
C VAL A 91 3.84 3.99 5.86
N VAL A 92 3.49 4.49 7.03
CA VAL A 92 2.16 4.33 7.60
C VAL A 92 1.47 5.68 7.66
N ALA A 93 0.31 5.78 7.02
CA ALA A 93 -0.54 6.98 7.05
C ALA A 93 -1.86 6.60 7.71
N ALA A 94 -2.01 6.94 8.96
CA ALA A 94 -3.18 6.56 9.75
C ALA A 94 -4.06 7.78 10.08
#